data_38a97559e1c544eaa512fc25c36e7baf
#
_entry.id   38a97559e1c544eaa512fc25c36e7baf
#
_cell.length_a   1.000
_cell.length_b   1.000
_cell.length_c   1.000
_cell.angle_alpha   90.00
_cell.angle_beta   90.00
_cell.angle_gamma   90.00
#
_symmetry.space_group_name_H-M   'P 1'
#
loop_
_entity.id
_entity.type
_entity.pdbx_description
1 polymer ?
#
loop_
_entity_poly.entity_id
_entity_poly.type
_entity_poly.pdbx_seq_one_letter_code
_entity_poly.pdbx_strand_id
1 'polypeptide(L)'
;MNLIQFYGADWCPDCQRAKAYLKENNIEYEFIDVDLDAEATKKVESINKGKRIIPTVIVNGKPYTNPDNYVLASVLGINEDYRIVMYGADWCPDCRKSKSFLNDNSVNYQYIDIDQNEWSIPIITKINNGKRKIPTIIINNETVLVEPENEALRQALKIDEVKEEKIFDSIIIGGGAAGLTTSIYAQRDRFETLLLEKKTIGGNAFLTERIENYPGFTSISGPALMDKMEEQAKTYGATIKTGENVVAIEKDKELFVVKTSTKDYHGKSIVLSTGSTYRQLGIPGESELIGSGVHFCATCDGAFYRDRDIIVVGGGNSALEEGIFLAGFCKSVKIVHLLPEFTASETYVEKLKSIKNITTFMNKTSLEFVANDRGLFKGLKVEDNETKEQKLLPADGVFVFIGLIPNTKTFADFVELNERGFIKTSGLAQTSQAGVFAAGDCREGAIAQVAAATGEGVLASYGIKSYLK
;
A
#
# COMPACT_ATOMS: atom_id res chain seq x y z
N MET A 1 -45.83 9.10 -1.11
CA MET A 1 -44.90 7.99 -0.84
C MET A 1 -45.06 6.96 -1.96
N ASN A 2 -43.98 6.58 -2.61
CA ASN A 2 -44.02 5.53 -3.61
C ASN A 2 -44.26 4.19 -2.90
N LEU A 3 -45.28 3.45 -3.29
CA LEU A 3 -45.50 2.10 -2.74
C LEU A 3 -44.55 1.15 -3.46
N ILE A 4 -43.52 0.69 -2.71
CA ILE A 4 -42.49 -0.22 -3.23
C ILE A 4 -42.69 -1.58 -2.59
N GLN A 5 -42.96 -2.61 -3.39
CA GLN A 5 -43.02 -4.00 -2.98
C GLN A 5 -41.81 -4.75 -3.51
N PHE A 6 -41.04 -5.36 -2.61
CA PHE A 6 -39.83 -6.09 -2.91
C PHE A 6 -40.03 -7.59 -2.68
N TYR A 7 -40.16 -8.34 -3.75
CA TYR A 7 -40.26 -9.80 -3.72
C TYR A 7 -38.87 -10.42 -3.84
N GLY A 8 -38.44 -11.14 -2.84
CA GLY A 8 -37.08 -11.69 -2.78
C GLY A 8 -36.90 -12.77 -1.74
N ALA A 9 -35.64 -13.17 -1.51
CA ALA A 9 -35.25 -14.10 -0.46
C ALA A 9 -33.93 -13.63 0.16
N ASP A 10 -33.71 -13.92 1.45
CA ASP A 10 -32.52 -13.44 2.18
C ASP A 10 -31.22 -14.07 1.70
N TRP A 11 -31.25 -15.29 1.19
CA TRP A 11 -30.09 -15.98 0.64
C TRP A 11 -29.69 -15.50 -0.77
N CYS A 12 -30.53 -14.73 -1.46
CA CYS A 12 -30.32 -14.31 -2.86
C CYS A 12 -29.34 -13.11 -2.91
N PRO A 13 -28.16 -13.24 -3.56
CA PRO A 13 -27.18 -12.15 -3.63
C PRO A 13 -27.69 -10.88 -4.32
N ASP A 14 -28.47 -11.02 -5.40
CA ASP A 14 -29.07 -9.88 -6.09
C ASP A 14 -30.14 -9.18 -5.25
N CYS A 15 -30.85 -9.94 -4.40
CA CYS A 15 -31.81 -9.38 -3.44
C CYS A 15 -31.07 -8.58 -2.35
N GLN A 16 -29.96 -9.11 -1.84
CA GLN A 16 -29.15 -8.41 -0.82
C GLN A 16 -28.54 -7.12 -1.40
N ARG A 17 -28.04 -7.16 -2.63
CA ARG A 17 -27.56 -5.97 -3.35
C ARG A 17 -28.64 -4.89 -3.44
N ALA A 18 -29.83 -5.26 -3.92
CA ALA A 18 -30.92 -4.32 -4.10
C ALA A 18 -31.44 -3.77 -2.76
N LYS A 19 -31.52 -4.61 -1.70
CA LYS A 19 -31.85 -4.18 -0.34
C LYS A 19 -30.82 -3.19 0.22
N ALA A 20 -29.51 -3.46 0.04
CA ALA A 20 -28.44 -2.56 0.47
C ALA A 20 -28.58 -1.19 -0.20
N TYR A 21 -28.77 -1.18 -1.53
CA TYR A 21 -28.97 0.04 -2.31
C TYR A 21 -30.17 0.87 -1.82
N LEU A 22 -31.34 0.24 -1.62
CA LEU A 22 -32.52 0.93 -1.10
C LEU A 22 -32.28 1.52 0.29
N LYS A 23 -31.60 0.78 1.17
CA LYS A 23 -31.25 1.23 2.51
C LYS A 23 -30.27 2.43 2.50
N GLU A 24 -29.22 2.39 1.69
CA GLU A 24 -28.25 3.47 1.55
C GLU A 24 -28.90 4.77 1.09
N ASN A 25 -29.94 4.67 0.24
CA ASN A 25 -30.68 5.82 -0.27
C ASN A 25 -31.90 6.19 0.61
N ASN A 26 -32.06 5.62 1.80
CA ASN A 26 -33.18 5.86 2.73
C ASN A 26 -34.56 5.62 2.07
N ILE A 27 -34.68 4.62 1.20
CA ILE A 27 -35.92 4.24 0.52
C ILE A 27 -36.62 3.15 1.33
N GLU A 28 -37.81 3.44 1.79
CA GLU A 28 -38.67 2.48 2.48
C GLU A 28 -39.40 1.56 1.46
N TYR A 29 -39.47 0.27 1.77
CA TYR A 29 -40.13 -0.73 0.95
C TYR A 29 -40.76 -1.83 1.80
N GLU A 30 -41.79 -2.47 1.28
CA GLU A 30 -42.40 -3.68 1.83
C GLU A 30 -41.64 -4.90 1.32
N PHE A 31 -40.93 -5.63 2.21
CA PHE A 31 -40.27 -6.88 1.83
C PHE A 31 -41.23 -8.05 1.93
N ILE A 32 -41.31 -8.85 0.88
CA ILE A 32 -42.15 -10.04 0.77
C ILE A 32 -41.26 -11.22 0.41
N ASP A 33 -41.08 -12.12 1.40
CA ASP A 33 -40.26 -13.31 1.22
C ASP A 33 -41.01 -14.36 0.39
N VAL A 34 -40.46 -14.65 -0.80
CA VAL A 34 -41.07 -15.61 -1.73
C VAL A 34 -40.90 -17.07 -1.31
N ASP A 35 -40.02 -17.37 -0.35
CA ASP A 35 -39.89 -18.74 0.18
C ASP A 35 -40.92 -19.02 1.28
N LEU A 36 -41.40 -17.98 1.94
CA LEU A 36 -42.41 -18.08 3.01
C LEU A 36 -43.84 -17.84 2.56
N ASP A 37 -44.04 -17.24 1.36
CA ASP A 37 -45.35 -16.89 0.82
C ASP A 37 -45.57 -17.50 -0.57
N ALA A 38 -46.42 -18.52 -0.64
CA ALA A 38 -46.76 -19.21 -1.89
C ALA A 38 -47.53 -18.33 -2.90
N GLU A 39 -48.33 -17.36 -2.44
CA GLU A 39 -49.01 -16.41 -3.29
C GLU A 39 -48.05 -15.40 -3.89
N ALA A 40 -47.05 -14.96 -3.10
CA ALA A 40 -45.96 -14.13 -3.58
C ALA A 40 -45.15 -14.84 -4.66
N THR A 41 -44.85 -16.12 -4.49
CA THR A 41 -44.17 -16.93 -5.50
C THR A 41 -44.96 -16.98 -6.78
N LYS A 42 -46.28 -17.29 -6.75
CA LYS A 42 -47.14 -17.28 -7.92
C LYS A 42 -47.18 -15.92 -8.62
N LYS A 43 -47.20 -14.84 -7.83
CA LYS A 43 -47.21 -13.48 -8.37
C LYS A 43 -45.92 -13.18 -9.12
N VAL A 44 -44.76 -13.54 -8.57
CA VAL A 44 -43.45 -13.40 -9.22
C VAL A 44 -43.38 -14.23 -10.49
N GLU A 45 -43.85 -15.46 -10.47
CA GLU A 45 -43.89 -16.33 -11.65
C GLU A 45 -44.82 -15.76 -12.74
N SER A 46 -45.98 -15.23 -12.35
CA SER A 46 -46.92 -14.58 -13.30
C SER A 46 -46.27 -13.36 -13.97
N ILE A 47 -45.54 -12.51 -13.23
CA ILE A 47 -44.81 -11.36 -13.77
C ILE A 47 -43.70 -11.82 -14.72
N ASN A 48 -43.01 -12.89 -14.41
CA ASN A 48 -41.80 -13.34 -15.11
C ASN A 48 -42.08 -14.51 -16.11
N LYS A 49 -43.29 -14.59 -16.64
CA LYS A 49 -43.67 -15.60 -17.68
C LYS A 49 -43.40 -17.04 -17.23
N GLY A 50 -43.82 -17.37 -16.01
CA GLY A 50 -43.67 -18.70 -15.42
C GLY A 50 -42.34 -18.97 -14.79
N LYS A 51 -41.41 -17.98 -14.69
CA LYS A 51 -40.10 -18.14 -14.06
C LYS A 51 -40.07 -17.42 -12.70
N ARG A 52 -39.55 -18.08 -11.68
CA ARG A 52 -39.29 -17.48 -10.38
C ARG A 52 -37.99 -16.70 -10.43
N ILE A 53 -38.02 -15.42 -10.82
CA ILE A 53 -36.87 -14.54 -10.87
C ILE A 53 -36.93 -13.53 -9.72
N ILE A 54 -35.91 -13.48 -8.89
CA ILE A 54 -35.80 -12.56 -7.77
C ILE A 54 -34.44 -11.82 -7.80
N PRO A 55 -34.38 -10.57 -7.30
CA PRO A 55 -35.52 -9.75 -6.82
C PRO A 55 -36.50 -9.37 -7.96
N THR A 56 -37.78 -9.36 -7.65
CA THR A 56 -38.76 -8.66 -8.47
C THR A 56 -39.31 -7.50 -7.63
N VAL A 57 -39.04 -6.27 -8.09
CA VAL A 57 -39.42 -5.05 -7.38
C VAL A 57 -40.55 -4.36 -8.10
N ILE A 58 -41.66 -4.07 -7.41
CA ILE A 58 -42.78 -3.33 -7.95
C ILE A 58 -42.73 -1.91 -7.41
N VAL A 59 -42.57 -0.92 -8.30
CA VAL A 59 -42.57 0.50 -7.97
C VAL A 59 -43.81 1.15 -8.59
N ASN A 60 -44.70 1.70 -7.76
CA ASN A 60 -45.95 2.33 -8.21
C ASN A 60 -46.79 1.41 -9.13
N GLY A 61 -46.85 0.12 -8.81
CA GLY A 61 -47.58 -0.87 -9.57
C GLY A 61 -46.89 -1.44 -10.82
N LYS A 62 -45.73 -0.92 -11.19
CA LYS A 62 -44.94 -1.39 -12.35
C LYS A 62 -43.84 -2.35 -11.88
N PRO A 63 -43.77 -3.59 -12.39
CA PRO A 63 -42.77 -4.56 -12.00
C PRO A 63 -41.43 -4.37 -12.74
N TYR A 64 -40.34 -4.61 -12.02
CA TYR A 64 -38.95 -4.65 -12.51
C TYR A 64 -38.32 -5.96 -12.06
N THR A 65 -37.87 -6.77 -13.00
CA THR A 65 -37.33 -8.11 -12.79
C THR A 65 -35.81 -8.01 -12.68
N ASN A 66 -35.28 -8.47 -11.55
CA ASN A 66 -33.86 -8.39 -11.19
C ASN A 66 -33.24 -7.03 -11.56
N PRO A 67 -33.85 -5.91 -11.10
CA PRO A 67 -33.33 -4.59 -11.44
C PRO A 67 -31.93 -4.40 -10.83
N ASP A 68 -31.00 -3.88 -11.61
CA ASP A 68 -29.74 -3.36 -11.10
C ASP A 68 -29.96 -2.02 -10.37
N ASN A 69 -28.90 -1.51 -9.75
CA ASN A 69 -28.98 -0.27 -8.98
C ASN A 69 -29.33 0.94 -9.87
N TYR A 70 -28.89 0.95 -11.13
CA TYR A 70 -29.21 2.01 -12.08
C TYR A 70 -30.70 2.03 -12.43
N VAL A 71 -31.29 0.86 -12.70
CA VAL A 71 -32.73 0.74 -12.93
C VAL A 71 -33.51 1.19 -11.70
N LEU A 72 -33.07 0.78 -10.48
CA LEU A 72 -33.68 1.23 -9.22
C LEU A 72 -33.58 2.75 -9.07
N ALA A 73 -32.40 3.35 -9.30
CA ALA A 73 -32.20 4.80 -9.26
C ALA A 73 -33.17 5.53 -10.20
N SER A 74 -33.21 5.10 -11.45
CA SER A 74 -34.05 5.71 -12.49
C SER A 74 -35.53 5.67 -12.16
N VAL A 75 -36.03 4.53 -11.66
CA VAL A 75 -37.47 4.36 -11.38
C VAL A 75 -37.90 5.01 -10.06
N LEU A 76 -36.98 5.22 -9.16
CA LEU A 76 -37.21 5.86 -7.86
C LEU A 76 -36.97 7.37 -7.90
N GLY A 77 -36.51 7.91 -9.03
CA GLY A 77 -36.20 9.33 -9.19
C GLY A 77 -34.97 9.75 -8.38
N ILE A 78 -34.10 8.81 -8.06
CA ILE A 78 -32.81 9.08 -7.44
C ILE A 78 -31.89 9.58 -8.56
N ASN A 79 -31.41 10.80 -8.43
CA ASN A 79 -30.54 11.44 -9.42
C ASN A 79 -29.12 10.89 -9.23
N GLU A 80 -28.86 9.69 -9.72
CA GLU A 80 -27.54 9.08 -9.69
C GLU A 80 -27.08 8.71 -11.10
N ASP A 81 -26.03 9.40 -11.55
CA ASP A 81 -25.27 9.06 -12.76
C ASP A 81 -24.29 7.87 -12.53
N TYR A 82 -24.63 6.92 -11.65
CA TYR A 82 -23.77 5.75 -11.41
C TYR A 82 -23.97 4.70 -12.50
N ARG A 83 -23.30 4.92 -13.60
CA ARG A 83 -23.14 3.92 -14.66
C ARG A 83 -21.97 2.96 -14.39
N ILE A 84 -21.25 3.16 -13.28
CA ILE A 84 -20.02 2.43 -12.96
C ILE A 84 -20.13 1.83 -11.57
N VAL A 85 -19.93 0.53 -11.47
CA VAL A 85 -19.88 -0.21 -10.21
C VAL A 85 -18.52 -0.88 -10.10
N MET A 86 -17.82 -0.63 -9.00
CA MET A 86 -16.54 -1.22 -8.69
C MET A 86 -16.66 -2.13 -7.48
N TYR A 87 -16.40 -3.42 -7.67
CA TYR A 87 -16.25 -4.41 -6.60
C TYR A 87 -14.78 -4.51 -6.22
N GLY A 88 -14.46 -4.36 -4.94
CA GLY A 88 -13.08 -4.36 -4.47
C GLY A 88 -12.97 -4.62 -2.98
N ALA A 89 -11.76 -4.48 -2.43
CA ALA A 89 -11.49 -4.50 -1.01
C ALA A 89 -10.44 -3.44 -0.67
N ASP A 90 -10.51 -2.84 0.51
CA ASP A 90 -9.63 -1.73 0.88
C ASP A 90 -8.16 -2.15 1.06
N TRP A 91 -7.90 -3.41 1.38
CA TRP A 91 -6.56 -3.98 1.46
C TRP A 91 -5.93 -4.27 0.08
N CYS A 92 -6.72 -4.33 -1.00
CA CYS A 92 -6.28 -4.71 -2.35
C CYS A 92 -5.54 -3.55 -3.04
N PRO A 93 -4.26 -3.69 -3.43
CA PRO A 93 -3.48 -2.62 -4.08
C PRO A 93 -4.07 -2.19 -5.43
N ASP A 94 -4.51 -3.14 -6.26
CA ASP A 94 -5.10 -2.84 -7.57
C ASP A 94 -6.46 -2.15 -7.44
N CYS A 95 -7.20 -2.44 -6.36
CA CYS A 95 -8.44 -1.73 -6.05
C CYS A 95 -8.17 -0.27 -5.71
N ARG A 96 -7.15 0.01 -4.91
CA ARG A 96 -6.74 1.39 -4.57
C ARG A 96 -6.28 2.15 -5.81
N LYS A 97 -5.50 1.50 -6.69
CA LYS A 97 -5.06 2.06 -7.97
C LYS A 97 -6.25 2.48 -8.84
N SER A 98 -7.24 1.60 -9.00
CA SER A 98 -8.44 1.89 -9.78
C SER A 98 -9.31 2.97 -9.13
N LYS A 99 -9.48 2.97 -7.78
CA LYS A 99 -10.16 4.05 -7.03
C LYS A 99 -9.50 5.40 -7.28
N SER A 100 -8.17 5.46 -7.17
CA SER A 100 -7.41 6.69 -7.42
C SER A 100 -7.66 7.19 -8.84
N PHE A 101 -7.53 6.32 -9.85
CA PHE A 101 -7.76 6.69 -11.24
C PHE A 101 -9.17 7.27 -11.46
N LEU A 102 -10.21 6.62 -10.94
CA LEU A 102 -11.59 7.10 -11.07
C LEU A 102 -11.79 8.45 -10.40
N ASN A 103 -11.26 8.64 -9.19
CA ASN A 103 -11.34 9.89 -8.45
C ASN A 103 -10.57 11.03 -9.13
N ASP A 104 -9.34 10.76 -9.61
CA ASP A 104 -8.48 11.74 -10.28
C ASP A 104 -9.10 12.28 -11.58
N ASN A 105 -9.94 11.46 -12.22
CA ASN A 105 -10.66 11.85 -13.43
C ASN A 105 -12.10 12.30 -13.15
N SER A 106 -12.46 12.54 -11.87
CA SER A 106 -13.81 12.98 -11.45
C SER A 106 -14.93 12.06 -11.94
N VAL A 107 -14.64 10.77 -12.02
CA VAL A 107 -15.60 9.75 -12.46
C VAL A 107 -16.43 9.31 -11.26
N ASN A 108 -17.74 9.48 -11.35
CA ASN A 108 -18.65 8.98 -10.33
C ASN A 108 -18.84 7.46 -10.46
N TYR A 109 -18.68 6.73 -9.37
CA TYR A 109 -18.87 5.27 -9.33
C TYR A 109 -19.41 4.81 -7.98
N GLN A 110 -20.11 3.70 -7.98
CA GLN A 110 -20.49 2.99 -6.76
C GLN A 110 -19.37 2.04 -6.37
N TYR A 111 -18.84 2.16 -5.15
CA TYR A 111 -17.90 1.19 -4.61
C TYR A 111 -18.61 0.17 -3.72
N ILE A 112 -18.35 -1.10 -3.95
CA ILE A 112 -18.87 -2.23 -3.16
C ILE A 112 -17.67 -2.97 -2.58
N ASP A 113 -17.44 -2.78 -1.27
CA ASP A 113 -16.44 -3.53 -0.53
C ASP A 113 -16.94 -4.97 -0.33
N ILE A 114 -16.23 -5.94 -0.93
CA ILE A 114 -16.65 -7.35 -0.92
C ILE A 114 -16.49 -8.02 0.45
N ASP A 115 -15.66 -7.48 1.34
CA ASP A 115 -15.49 -8.01 2.69
C ASP A 115 -16.61 -7.53 3.64
N GLN A 116 -17.20 -6.36 3.35
CA GLN A 116 -18.37 -5.86 4.05
C GLN A 116 -19.69 -6.32 3.40
N ASN A 117 -19.65 -6.75 2.14
CA ASN A 117 -20.80 -7.14 1.34
C ASN A 117 -20.60 -8.55 0.72
N GLU A 118 -20.54 -9.58 1.55
CA GLU A 118 -20.28 -10.97 1.12
C GLU A 118 -21.23 -11.46 0.02
N TRP A 119 -22.46 -10.92 -0.06
CA TRP A 119 -23.41 -11.18 -1.12
C TRP A 119 -22.88 -10.84 -2.53
N SER A 120 -21.89 -9.97 -2.62
CA SER A 120 -21.25 -9.59 -3.89
C SER A 120 -20.31 -10.66 -4.44
N ILE A 121 -19.77 -11.53 -3.60
CA ILE A 121 -18.80 -12.57 -3.97
C ILE A 121 -19.33 -13.53 -5.02
N PRO A 122 -20.52 -14.12 -4.90
CA PRO A 122 -21.11 -14.94 -5.96
C PRO A 122 -21.28 -14.20 -7.29
N ILE A 123 -21.60 -12.91 -7.25
CA ILE A 123 -21.78 -12.08 -8.45
C ILE A 123 -20.47 -11.95 -9.19
N ILE A 124 -19.41 -11.48 -8.52
CA ILE A 124 -18.09 -11.31 -9.15
C ILE A 124 -17.47 -12.64 -9.57
N THR A 125 -17.70 -13.71 -8.81
CA THR A 125 -17.22 -15.07 -9.16
C THR A 125 -17.89 -15.58 -10.45
N LYS A 126 -19.18 -15.35 -10.60
CA LYS A 126 -19.91 -15.70 -11.84
C LYS A 126 -19.39 -14.90 -13.04
N ILE A 127 -19.19 -13.59 -12.88
CA ILE A 127 -18.65 -12.69 -13.91
C ILE A 127 -17.24 -13.13 -14.33
N ASN A 128 -16.43 -13.55 -13.38
CA ASN A 128 -15.02 -13.90 -13.58
C ASN A 128 -14.78 -15.40 -13.82
N ASN A 129 -15.74 -16.11 -14.43
CA ASN A 129 -15.61 -17.53 -14.79
C ASN A 129 -15.19 -18.43 -13.62
N GLY A 130 -15.83 -18.27 -12.47
CA GLY A 130 -15.59 -19.06 -11.26
C GLY A 130 -14.44 -18.56 -10.37
N LYS A 131 -13.81 -17.43 -10.67
CA LYS A 131 -12.69 -16.87 -9.89
C LYS A 131 -13.11 -15.60 -9.14
N ARG A 132 -12.72 -15.48 -7.87
CA ARG A 132 -12.86 -14.25 -7.09
C ARG A 132 -11.70 -13.29 -7.47
N LYS A 133 -11.94 -12.37 -8.39
CA LYS A 133 -10.99 -11.37 -8.86
C LYS A 133 -11.46 -9.95 -8.55
N ILE A 134 -10.55 -9.13 -8.02
CA ILE A 134 -10.77 -7.72 -7.69
C ILE A 134 -9.56 -6.86 -8.07
N PRO A 135 -9.77 -5.61 -8.50
CA PRO A 135 -11.07 -4.99 -8.77
C PRO A 135 -11.80 -5.61 -9.96
N THR A 136 -13.12 -5.77 -9.84
CA THR A 136 -14.01 -6.01 -10.98
C THR A 136 -14.86 -4.76 -11.15
N ILE A 137 -14.76 -4.11 -12.31
CA ILE A 137 -15.43 -2.84 -12.60
C ILE A 137 -16.43 -3.08 -13.73
N ILE A 138 -17.68 -2.71 -13.52
CA ILE A 138 -18.76 -2.83 -14.51
C ILE A 138 -19.15 -1.43 -14.93
N ILE A 139 -19.09 -1.17 -16.25
CA ILE A 139 -19.43 0.12 -16.85
C ILE A 139 -20.68 -0.07 -17.70
N ASN A 140 -21.72 0.72 -17.45
CA ASN A 140 -23.01 0.71 -18.18
C ASN A 140 -23.69 -0.66 -18.23
N ASN A 141 -23.38 -1.58 -17.29
CA ASN A 141 -23.84 -2.98 -17.31
C ASN A 141 -23.44 -3.82 -18.55
N GLU A 142 -22.55 -3.32 -19.37
CA GLU A 142 -22.11 -3.94 -20.64
C GLU A 142 -20.63 -4.28 -20.62
N THR A 143 -19.78 -3.34 -20.19
CA THR A 143 -18.33 -3.53 -20.18
C THR A 143 -17.86 -3.98 -18.82
N VAL A 144 -17.20 -5.13 -18.75
CA VAL A 144 -16.60 -5.67 -17.52
C VAL A 144 -15.09 -5.60 -17.65
N LEU A 145 -14.46 -4.91 -16.71
CA LEU A 145 -13.01 -4.84 -16.57
C LEU A 145 -12.58 -5.58 -15.28
N VAL A 146 -11.60 -6.47 -15.41
CA VAL A 146 -11.10 -7.30 -14.31
C VAL A 146 -9.64 -6.99 -14.10
N GLU A 147 -9.28 -6.54 -12.89
CA GLU A 147 -7.91 -6.13 -12.56
C GLU A 147 -7.33 -5.14 -13.62
N PRO A 148 -8.10 -4.08 -14.02
CA PRO A 148 -7.69 -3.23 -15.13
C PRO A 148 -6.51 -2.34 -14.78
N GLU A 149 -5.63 -2.16 -15.76
CA GLU A 149 -4.67 -1.07 -15.76
C GLU A 149 -5.38 0.28 -16.07
N ASN A 150 -4.77 1.40 -15.65
CA ASN A 150 -5.36 2.72 -15.82
C ASN A 150 -5.70 3.05 -17.28
N GLU A 151 -4.89 2.55 -18.23
CA GLU A 151 -5.14 2.74 -19.67
C GLU A 151 -6.41 2.03 -20.14
N ALA A 152 -6.68 0.82 -19.66
CA ALA A 152 -7.92 0.12 -19.97
C ALA A 152 -9.16 0.86 -19.43
N LEU A 153 -9.03 1.45 -18.22
CA LEU A 153 -10.08 2.30 -17.65
C LEU A 153 -10.29 3.57 -18.49
N ARG A 154 -9.22 4.22 -18.91
CA ARG A 154 -9.25 5.43 -19.74
C ARG A 154 -10.03 5.17 -21.05
N GLN A 155 -9.66 4.10 -21.74
CA GLN A 155 -10.31 3.72 -23.01
C GLN A 155 -11.79 3.36 -22.82
N ALA A 156 -12.11 2.55 -21.81
CA ALA A 156 -13.49 2.12 -21.56
C ALA A 156 -14.40 3.29 -21.15
N LEU A 157 -13.86 4.28 -20.43
CA LEU A 157 -14.59 5.46 -19.97
C LEU A 157 -14.57 6.61 -21.00
N LYS A 158 -13.83 6.45 -22.11
CA LYS A 158 -13.64 7.49 -23.13
C LYS A 158 -13.16 8.80 -22.54
N ILE A 159 -12.23 8.70 -21.59
CA ILE A 159 -11.61 9.87 -20.98
C ILE A 159 -10.53 10.36 -21.94
N ASP A 160 -10.75 11.52 -22.54
CA ASP A 160 -9.75 12.17 -23.38
C ASP A 160 -8.49 12.46 -22.57
N GLU A 161 -7.31 12.30 -23.18
CA GLU A 161 -6.09 12.85 -22.59
C GLU A 161 -6.23 14.36 -22.54
N VAL A 162 -6.48 14.90 -21.36
CA VAL A 162 -6.39 16.36 -21.16
C VAL A 162 -4.91 16.72 -21.27
N LYS A 163 -4.52 17.19 -22.45
CA LYS A 163 -3.22 17.81 -22.70
C LYS A 163 -3.18 19.23 -22.12
N GLU A 164 -3.49 19.41 -20.85
CA GLU A 164 -3.00 20.58 -20.14
C GLU A 164 -1.67 20.20 -19.51
N GLU A 165 -0.59 20.78 -20.04
CA GLU A 165 0.74 20.73 -19.42
C GLU A 165 0.71 21.56 -18.14
N LYS A 166 0.05 21.03 -17.10
CA LYS A 166 0.01 21.68 -15.79
C LYS A 166 1.43 21.69 -15.21
N ILE A 167 1.93 22.89 -14.93
CA ILE A 167 3.21 23.09 -14.26
C ILE A 167 2.97 23.12 -12.76
N PHE A 168 3.57 22.18 -12.05
CA PHE A 168 3.51 22.13 -10.59
C PHE A 168 4.66 22.93 -9.96
N ASP A 169 4.43 23.49 -8.78
CA ASP A 169 5.51 24.14 -8.03
C ASP A 169 6.52 23.10 -7.54
N SER A 170 6.07 21.90 -7.17
CA SER A 170 6.94 20.80 -6.83
C SER A 170 6.37 19.45 -7.24
N ILE A 171 7.22 18.60 -7.85
CA ILE A 171 6.91 17.19 -8.09
C ILE A 171 7.66 16.35 -7.05
N ILE A 172 6.92 15.55 -6.30
CA ILE A 172 7.42 14.70 -5.22
C ILE A 172 7.38 13.26 -5.70
N ILE A 173 8.53 12.59 -5.69
CA ILE A 173 8.69 11.23 -6.22
C ILE A 173 8.84 10.25 -5.07
N GLY A 174 7.81 9.44 -4.85
CA GLY A 174 7.71 8.46 -3.77
C GLY A 174 6.65 8.86 -2.72
N GLY A 175 5.67 7.98 -2.52
CA GLY A 175 4.50 8.16 -1.66
C GLY A 175 4.68 7.58 -0.25
N GLY A 176 5.90 7.50 0.28
CA GLY A 176 6.17 7.15 1.67
C GLY A 176 5.94 8.34 2.63
N ALA A 177 6.24 8.13 3.91
CA ALA A 177 6.05 9.14 4.97
C ALA A 177 6.73 10.49 4.66
N ALA A 178 7.94 10.47 4.09
CA ALA A 178 8.66 11.68 3.71
C ALA A 178 7.94 12.47 2.60
N GLY A 179 7.51 11.78 1.53
CA GLY A 179 6.82 12.42 0.40
C GLY A 179 5.45 12.96 0.78
N LEU A 180 4.66 12.19 1.53
CA LEU A 180 3.37 12.63 2.05
C LEU A 180 3.52 13.87 2.95
N THR A 181 4.50 13.86 3.86
CA THR A 181 4.76 15.02 4.72
C THR A 181 5.21 16.24 3.93
N THR A 182 6.09 16.05 2.94
CA THR A 182 6.48 17.14 2.04
C THR A 182 5.27 17.75 1.36
N SER A 183 4.36 16.91 0.81
CA SER A 183 3.13 17.36 0.18
C SER A 183 2.24 18.17 1.13
N ILE A 184 2.03 17.68 2.36
CA ILE A 184 1.24 18.36 3.38
C ILE A 184 1.78 19.76 3.66
N TYR A 185 3.08 19.88 3.92
CA TYR A 185 3.68 21.15 4.31
C TYR A 185 3.77 22.13 3.12
N ALA A 186 4.13 21.65 1.93
CA ALA A 186 4.18 22.47 0.72
C ALA A 186 2.78 23.01 0.36
N GLN A 187 1.73 22.19 0.44
CA GLN A 187 0.35 22.63 0.20
C GLN A 187 -0.13 23.67 1.23
N ARG A 188 0.25 23.51 2.50
CA ARG A 188 -0.06 24.53 3.52
C ARG A 188 0.62 25.87 3.25
N ASP A 189 1.78 25.87 2.59
CA ASP A 189 2.45 27.07 2.10
C ASP A 189 1.91 27.54 0.74
N ARG A 190 0.85 26.91 0.22
CA ARG A 190 0.15 27.20 -1.05
C ARG A 190 0.98 26.90 -2.31
N PHE A 191 1.90 25.96 -2.24
CA PHE A 191 2.58 25.43 -3.42
C PHE A 191 1.76 24.28 -4.01
N GLU A 192 1.48 24.33 -5.30
CA GLU A 192 0.84 23.22 -6.00
C GLU A 192 1.79 22.04 -6.13
N THR A 193 1.44 20.91 -5.50
CA THR A 193 2.27 19.70 -5.51
C THR A 193 1.63 18.56 -6.28
N LEU A 194 2.49 17.81 -6.98
CA LEU A 194 2.18 16.50 -7.55
C LEU A 194 3.04 15.45 -6.87
N LEU A 195 2.42 14.47 -6.24
CA LEU A 195 3.12 13.29 -5.72
C LEU A 195 2.91 12.12 -6.66
N LEU A 196 4.03 11.51 -7.11
CA LEU A 196 4.07 10.35 -7.98
C LEU A 196 4.53 9.12 -7.20
N GLU A 197 3.74 8.06 -7.21
CA GLU A 197 4.07 6.78 -6.59
C GLU A 197 3.93 5.65 -7.61
N LYS A 198 4.95 4.80 -7.69
CA LYS A 198 4.97 3.68 -8.66
C LYS A 198 4.00 2.54 -8.32
N LYS A 199 3.69 2.36 -7.05
CA LYS A 199 2.83 1.28 -6.54
C LYS A 199 1.72 1.84 -5.67
N THR A 200 1.72 1.44 -4.41
CA THR A 200 0.76 1.85 -3.38
C THR A 200 1.40 2.86 -2.45
N ILE A 201 0.63 3.85 -2.03
CA ILE A 201 1.05 4.83 -1.04
C ILE A 201 1.45 4.13 0.27
N GLY A 202 2.51 4.65 0.92
CA GLY A 202 2.94 4.25 2.25
C GLY A 202 4.37 3.69 2.33
N GLY A 203 4.95 3.22 1.21
CA GLY A 203 6.32 2.69 1.19
C GLY A 203 6.53 1.54 2.20
N ASN A 204 7.72 1.47 2.82
CA ASN A 204 8.04 0.43 3.81
C ASN A 204 7.15 0.46 5.06
N ALA A 205 6.65 1.64 5.46
CA ALA A 205 5.77 1.76 6.61
C ALA A 205 4.45 1.01 6.40
N PHE A 206 3.95 0.94 5.17
CA PHE A 206 2.73 0.20 4.83
C PHE A 206 2.84 -1.31 5.13
N LEU A 207 4.04 -1.89 5.07
CA LEU A 207 4.30 -3.31 5.31
C LEU A 207 4.38 -3.66 6.82
N THR A 208 4.38 -2.64 7.69
CA THR A 208 4.54 -2.82 9.13
C THR A 208 3.18 -3.05 9.78
N GLU A 209 3.00 -4.22 10.38
CA GLU A 209 1.73 -4.59 11.03
C GLU A 209 1.41 -3.64 12.21
N ARG A 210 2.44 -3.24 12.98
CA ARG A 210 2.28 -2.48 14.21
C ARG A 210 3.43 -1.48 14.41
N ILE A 211 3.08 -0.20 14.53
CA ILE A 211 3.99 0.91 14.81
C ILE A 211 3.68 1.45 16.21
N GLU A 212 4.64 1.42 17.12
CA GLU A 212 4.53 1.89 18.51
C GLU A 212 5.49 3.03 18.85
N ASN A 213 6.31 3.43 17.90
CA ASN A 213 7.34 4.45 18.05
C ASN A 213 7.09 5.72 17.21
N TYR A 214 5.87 5.90 16.70
CA TYR A 214 5.47 7.13 16.06
C TYR A 214 4.73 8.03 17.06
N PRO A 215 5.26 9.24 17.37
CA PRO A 215 4.64 10.14 18.35
C PRO A 215 3.21 10.49 17.98
N GLY A 216 2.30 10.42 18.97
CA GLY A 216 0.86 10.68 18.79
C GLY A 216 -0.01 9.43 18.80
N PHE A 217 0.58 8.24 18.68
CA PHE A 217 -0.12 6.96 18.77
C PHE A 217 0.63 6.03 19.73
N THR A 218 -0.09 5.40 20.67
CA THR A 218 0.48 4.32 21.48
C THR A 218 0.71 3.06 20.66
N SER A 219 -0.16 2.83 19.65
CA SER A 219 -0.03 1.77 18.65
C SER A 219 -0.94 2.09 17.48
N ILE A 220 -0.43 1.90 16.26
CA ILE A 220 -1.20 2.03 15.00
C ILE A 220 -0.60 1.07 13.97
N SER A 221 -1.41 0.53 13.06
CA SER A 221 -0.86 -0.23 11.94
C SER A 221 -0.22 0.70 10.89
N GLY A 222 0.80 0.22 10.20
CA GLY A 222 1.44 0.98 9.13
C GLY A 222 0.45 1.43 8.05
N PRO A 223 -0.41 0.55 7.51
CA PRO A 223 -1.46 0.94 6.59
C PRO A 223 -2.34 2.09 7.13
N ALA A 224 -2.86 1.95 8.36
CA ALA A 224 -3.73 2.97 8.95
C ALA A 224 -3.03 4.33 9.15
N LEU A 225 -1.74 4.33 9.49
CA LEU A 225 -0.96 5.57 9.60
C LEU A 225 -0.77 6.22 8.23
N MET A 226 -0.43 5.44 7.22
CA MET A 226 -0.20 5.95 5.87
C MET A 226 -1.48 6.44 5.21
N ASP A 227 -2.60 5.75 5.42
CA ASP A 227 -3.92 6.19 4.94
C ASP A 227 -4.31 7.57 5.53
N LYS A 228 -4.05 7.78 6.84
CA LYS A 228 -4.27 9.09 7.49
C LYS A 228 -3.38 10.19 6.93
N MET A 229 -2.12 9.89 6.63
CA MET A 229 -1.21 10.87 6.03
C MET A 229 -1.60 11.19 4.59
N GLU A 230 -2.04 10.21 3.82
CA GLU A 230 -2.55 10.39 2.46
C GLU A 230 -3.83 11.25 2.47
N GLU A 231 -4.78 10.92 3.33
CA GLU A 231 -6.01 11.71 3.52
C GLU A 231 -5.69 13.16 3.87
N GLN A 232 -4.75 13.38 4.79
CA GLN A 232 -4.31 14.71 5.18
C GLN A 232 -3.68 15.47 4.00
N ALA A 233 -2.81 14.84 3.21
CA ALA A 233 -2.21 15.46 2.04
C ALA A 233 -3.28 15.87 1.00
N LYS A 234 -4.24 15.00 0.72
CA LYS A 234 -5.38 15.28 -0.18
C LYS A 234 -6.27 16.41 0.35
N THR A 235 -6.53 16.44 1.66
CA THR A 235 -7.34 17.50 2.30
C THR A 235 -6.71 18.88 2.11
N TYR A 236 -5.39 18.98 2.09
CA TYR A 236 -4.68 20.23 1.78
C TYR A 236 -4.53 20.51 0.28
N GLY A 237 -5.01 19.64 -0.60
CA GLY A 237 -5.05 19.85 -2.05
C GLY A 237 -3.91 19.21 -2.84
N ALA A 238 -3.11 18.31 -2.23
CA ALA A 238 -2.05 17.61 -2.96
C ALA A 238 -2.64 16.73 -4.06
N THR A 239 -2.12 16.85 -5.28
CA THR A 239 -2.41 15.91 -6.36
C THR A 239 -1.55 14.68 -6.17
N ILE A 240 -2.15 13.51 -5.94
CA ILE A 240 -1.45 12.23 -5.74
C ILE A 240 -1.80 11.30 -6.89
N LYS A 241 -0.78 10.73 -7.55
CA LYS A 241 -0.94 9.74 -8.62
C LYS A 241 -0.15 8.49 -8.32
N THR A 242 -0.86 7.36 -8.32
CA THR A 242 -0.29 6.02 -8.14
C THR A 242 -0.16 5.30 -9.49
N GLY A 243 0.70 4.29 -9.56
CA GLY A 243 1.00 3.59 -10.81
C GLY A 243 1.93 4.36 -11.76
N GLU A 244 2.50 5.48 -11.31
CA GLU A 244 3.39 6.34 -12.07
C GLU A 244 4.85 6.01 -11.76
N ASN A 245 5.46 5.18 -12.60
CA ASN A 245 6.88 4.84 -12.46
C ASN A 245 7.74 5.89 -13.15
N VAL A 246 8.47 6.68 -12.37
CA VAL A 246 9.44 7.66 -12.89
C VAL A 246 10.64 6.93 -13.48
N VAL A 247 10.92 7.20 -14.74
CA VAL A 247 12.02 6.57 -15.50
C VAL A 247 13.18 7.52 -15.77
N ALA A 248 12.93 8.84 -15.79
CA ALA A 248 13.98 9.86 -15.95
C ALA A 248 13.51 11.22 -15.43
N ILE A 249 14.47 12.08 -15.11
CA ILE A 249 14.26 13.51 -14.86
C ILE A 249 15.21 14.28 -15.75
N GLU A 250 14.69 15.27 -16.45
CA GLU A 250 15.46 16.18 -17.28
C GLU A 250 15.23 17.62 -16.83
N LYS A 251 16.19 18.48 -17.06
CA LYS A 251 16.03 19.93 -16.84
C LYS A 251 15.85 20.62 -18.18
N ASP A 252 14.71 21.26 -18.38
CA ASP A 252 14.45 22.12 -19.53
C ASP A 252 14.28 23.57 -19.06
N LYS A 253 15.33 24.39 -19.28
CA LYS A 253 15.43 25.77 -18.84
C LYS A 253 15.19 25.91 -17.31
N GLU A 254 14.09 26.52 -16.92
CA GLU A 254 13.72 26.75 -15.53
C GLU A 254 12.84 25.64 -14.94
N LEU A 255 12.43 24.66 -15.77
CA LEU A 255 11.54 23.58 -15.37
C LEU A 255 12.25 22.24 -15.35
N PHE A 256 11.74 21.34 -14.53
CA PHE A 256 12.07 19.93 -14.55
C PHE A 256 10.98 19.16 -15.29
N VAL A 257 11.39 18.26 -16.18
CA VAL A 257 10.52 17.32 -16.86
C VAL A 257 10.70 15.96 -16.21
N VAL A 258 9.68 15.48 -15.53
CA VAL A 258 9.66 14.16 -14.90
C VAL A 258 8.97 13.19 -15.85
N LYS A 259 9.74 12.28 -16.43
CA LYS A 259 9.25 11.26 -17.35
C LYS A 259 8.79 10.03 -16.58
N THR A 260 7.56 9.61 -16.83
CA THR A 260 7.03 8.37 -16.28
C THR A 260 6.82 7.34 -17.40
N SER A 261 6.38 6.14 -17.03
CA SER A 261 5.98 5.13 -18.00
C SER A 261 4.72 5.49 -18.80
N THR A 262 3.95 6.50 -18.36
CA THR A 262 2.67 6.89 -18.96
C THR A 262 2.73 8.23 -19.66
N LYS A 263 3.37 9.25 -19.05
CA LYS A 263 3.46 10.61 -19.58
C LYS A 263 4.54 11.44 -18.89
N ASP A 264 4.78 12.64 -19.41
CA ASP A 264 5.68 13.62 -18.82
C ASP A 264 4.91 14.59 -17.91
N TYR A 265 5.57 15.03 -16.83
CA TYR A 265 5.07 16.04 -15.91
C TYR A 265 6.08 17.17 -15.74
N HIS A 266 5.60 18.40 -15.62
CA HIS A 266 6.43 19.61 -15.52
C HIS A 266 6.34 20.22 -14.13
N GLY A 267 7.49 20.52 -13.53
CA GLY A 267 7.57 21.13 -12.21
C GLY A 267 8.72 22.12 -12.07
N LYS A 268 8.58 23.08 -11.16
CA LYS A 268 9.62 24.07 -10.85
C LYS A 268 10.67 23.53 -9.90
N SER A 269 10.32 22.53 -9.07
CA SER A 269 11.20 21.83 -8.14
C SER A 269 10.86 20.36 -8.04
N ILE A 270 11.82 19.56 -7.54
CA ILE A 270 11.68 18.11 -7.39
C ILE A 270 12.01 17.72 -5.94
N VAL A 271 11.30 16.75 -5.40
CA VAL A 271 11.67 16.06 -4.17
C VAL A 271 11.79 14.57 -4.41
N LEU A 272 12.98 14.03 -4.17
CA LEU A 272 13.25 12.60 -4.23
C LEU A 272 12.99 11.98 -2.84
N SER A 273 11.90 11.23 -2.70
CA SER A 273 11.49 10.54 -1.47
C SER A 273 11.21 9.06 -1.72
N THR A 274 12.02 8.47 -2.59
CA THR A 274 11.84 7.11 -3.12
C THR A 274 12.18 6.01 -2.12
N GLY A 275 12.72 6.37 -0.97
CA GLY A 275 13.03 5.48 0.12
C GLY A 275 14.13 4.46 -0.21
N SER A 276 14.12 3.37 0.53
CA SER A 276 15.06 2.26 0.38
C SER A 276 14.32 0.92 0.43
N THR A 277 15.02 -0.14 0.04
CA THR A 277 14.55 -1.52 0.16
C THR A 277 15.55 -2.29 1.02
N TYR A 278 15.09 -3.08 1.96
CA TYR A 278 15.94 -4.00 2.70
C TYR A 278 16.56 -5.02 1.77
N ARG A 279 17.86 -5.23 1.91
CA ARG A 279 18.54 -6.31 1.20
C ARG A 279 18.06 -7.63 1.78
N GLN A 280 17.56 -8.50 0.92
CA GLN A 280 17.14 -9.84 1.25
C GLN A 280 18.28 -10.82 1.01
N LEU A 281 18.27 -11.96 1.72
CA LEU A 281 19.19 -13.07 1.49
C LEU A 281 18.86 -13.83 0.21
N GLY A 282 17.58 -13.82 -0.21
CA GLY A 282 17.10 -14.56 -1.38
C GLY A 282 17.08 -16.06 -1.17
N ILE A 283 16.91 -16.53 0.08
CA ILE A 283 16.89 -17.93 0.44
C ILE A 283 15.46 -18.44 0.67
N PRO A 284 15.21 -19.75 0.57
CA PRO A 284 13.90 -20.34 0.83
C PRO A 284 13.31 -19.93 2.19
N GLY A 285 12.01 -19.71 2.23
CA GLY A 285 11.26 -19.30 3.42
C GLY A 285 11.32 -17.80 3.75
N GLU A 286 12.16 -17.00 3.04
CA GLU A 286 12.29 -15.58 3.38
C GLU A 286 11.01 -14.80 3.07
N SER A 287 10.49 -14.88 1.85
CA SER A 287 9.31 -14.15 1.40
C SER A 287 8.03 -14.54 2.15
N GLU A 288 7.90 -15.80 2.50
CA GLU A 288 6.72 -16.35 3.19
C GLU A 288 6.67 -15.95 4.67
N LEU A 289 7.84 -15.69 5.27
CA LEU A 289 7.98 -15.40 6.70
C LEU A 289 8.25 -13.93 7.01
N ILE A 290 8.36 -13.05 6.01
CA ILE A 290 8.46 -11.61 6.24
C ILE A 290 7.23 -11.12 7.02
N GLY A 291 7.46 -10.44 8.17
CA GLY A 291 6.42 -10.02 9.10
C GLY A 291 5.91 -11.12 10.04
N SER A 292 6.16 -12.40 9.72
CA SER A 292 5.72 -13.57 10.51
C SER A 292 6.88 -14.30 11.17
N GLY A 293 7.99 -13.59 11.46
CA GLY A 293 9.18 -14.11 12.11
C GLY A 293 10.49 -13.72 11.44
N VAL A 294 10.47 -13.23 10.19
CA VAL A 294 11.58 -12.59 9.51
C VAL A 294 11.37 -11.09 9.48
N HIS A 295 12.29 -10.32 10.05
CA HIS A 295 12.20 -8.89 10.28
C HIS A 295 13.46 -8.16 9.80
N PHE A 296 13.32 -6.87 9.51
CA PHE A 296 14.40 -6.00 9.03
C PHE A 296 14.58 -4.74 9.87
N CYS A 297 13.84 -4.58 10.97
CA CYS A 297 13.87 -3.42 11.84
C CYS A 297 13.77 -3.85 13.31
N ALA A 298 14.85 -3.75 14.09
CA ALA A 298 14.83 -4.12 15.51
C ALA A 298 13.99 -3.15 16.35
N THR A 299 14.05 -1.86 16.06
CA THR A 299 13.29 -0.83 16.76
C THR A 299 11.76 -0.94 16.49
N CYS A 300 11.36 -1.48 15.33
CA CYS A 300 9.98 -1.68 14.98
C CYS A 300 9.39 -2.94 15.62
N ASP A 301 10.10 -4.06 15.47
CA ASP A 301 9.56 -5.39 15.73
C ASP A 301 10.18 -6.06 16.98
N GLY A 302 11.29 -5.54 17.47
CA GLY A 302 12.06 -6.16 18.56
C GLY A 302 11.27 -6.32 19.85
N ALA A 303 10.38 -5.40 20.17
CA ALA A 303 9.56 -5.44 21.38
C ALA A 303 8.68 -6.71 21.47
N PHE A 304 8.28 -7.31 20.33
CA PHE A 304 7.50 -8.55 20.28
C PHE A 304 8.29 -9.79 20.72
N TYR A 305 9.62 -9.67 20.78
CA TYR A 305 10.55 -10.74 21.13
C TYR A 305 11.16 -10.60 22.54
N ARG A 306 10.49 -9.82 23.41
CA ARG A 306 10.87 -9.74 24.82
C ARG A 306 10.85 -11.13 25.45
N ASP A 307 11.95 -11.48 26.18
CA ASP A 307 12.17 -12.77 26.83
C ASP A 307 12.13 -13.99 25.87
N ARG A 308 12.38 -13.78 24.56
CA ARG A 308 12.43 -14.82 23.54
C ARG A 308 13.83 -15.00 22.97
N ASP A 309 14.04 -16.14 22.33
CA ASP A 309 15.29 -16.49 21.63
C ASP A 309 15.22 -15.97 20.19
N ILE A 310 16.20 -15.15 19.76
CA ILE A 310 16.21 -14.58 18.41
C ILE A 310 17.53 -14.82 17.68
N ILE A 311 17.48 -14.66 16.35
CA ILE A 311 18.66 -14.66 15.48
C ILE A 311 18.81 -13.24 14.89
N VAL A 312 20.06 -12.79 14.77
CA VAL A 312 20.44 -11.63 13.97
C VAL A 312 21.35 -12.11 12.85
N VAL A 313 21.01 -11.80 11.59
CA VAL A 313 21.83 -12.13 10.42
C VAL A 313 22.53 -10.87 9.94
N GLY A 314 23.84 -10.89 9.93
CA GLY A 314 24.71 -9.79 9.54
C GLY A 314 25.93 -9.66 10.43
N GLY A 315 26.88 -8.81 10.06
CA GLY A 315 28.12 -8.61 10.82
C GLY A 315 28.74 -7.22 10.61
N GLY A 316 27.99 -6.29 10.03
CA GLY A 316 28.34 -4.88 9.95
C GLY A 316 27.84 -4.09 11.16
N ASN A 317 28.12 -2.78 11.19
CA ASN A 317 27.73 -1.88 12.29
C ASN A 317 26.25 -2.04 12.67
N SER A 318 25.34 -1.97 11.70
CA SER A 318 23.91 -2.09 11.96
C SER A 318 23.53 -3.41 12.62
N ALA A 319 24.11 -4.55 12.17
CA ALA A 319 23.80 -5.85 12.76
C ALA A 319 24.27 -5.95 14.23
N LEU A 320 25.44 -5.41 14.55
CA LEU A 320 25.94 -5.45 15.91
C LEU A 320 25.22 -4.46 16.82
N GLU A 321 24.96 -3.25 16.34
CA GLU A 321 24.22 -2.23 17.07
C GLU A 321 22.81 -2.70 17.44
N GLU A 322 22.07 -3.17 16.45
CA GLU A 322 20.71 -3.67 16.63
C GLU A 322 20.68 -5.00 17.42
N GLY A 323 21.68 -5.86 17.23
CA GLY A 323 21.84 -7.08 18.02
C GLY A 323 22.10 -6.80 19.50
N ILE A 324 22.92 -5.80 19.80
CA ILE A 324 23.17 -5.30 21.17
C ILE A 324 21.90 -4.69 21.77
N PHE A 325 21.17 -3.90 21.00
CA PHE A 325 19.87 -3.34 21.41
C PHE A 325 18.87 -4.45 21.77
N LEU A 326 18.70 -5.42 20.89
CA LEU A 326 17.80 -6.58 21.10
C LEU A 326 18.22 -7.42 22.32
N ALA A 327 19.52 -7.59 22.57
CA ALA A 327 20.01 -8.31 23.74
C ALA A 327 19.62 -7.66 25.07
N GLY A 328 19.28 -6.37 25.07
CA GLY A 328 18.82 -5.66 26.25
C GLY A 328 17.48 -6.15 26.82
N PHE A 329 16.69 -6.86 26.04
CA PHE A 329 15.36 -7.36 26.46
C PHE A 329 14.99 -8.75 25.93
N CYS A 330 15.70 -9.29 24.94
CA CYS A 330 15.51 -10.67 24.50
C CYS A 330 16.22 -11.65 25.45
N LYS A 331 15.73 -12.88 25.52
CA LYS A 331 16.33 -13.95 26.34
C LYS A 331 17.72 -14.34 25.83
N SER A 332 17.85 -14.55 24.53
CA SER A 332 19.13 -14.77 23.85
C SER A 332 19.16 -14.25 22.44
N VAL A 333 20.34 -13.83 21.97
CA VAL A 333 20.58 -13.34 20.61
C VAL A 333 21.69 -14.18 19.98
N LYS A 334 21.41 -14.81 18.84
CA LYS A 334 22.36 -15.55 18.03
C LYS A 334 22.74 -14.71 16.82
N ILE A 335 23.98 -14.20 16.76
CA ILE A 335 24.45 -13.42 15.60
C ILE A 335 25.08 -14.38 14.60
N VAL A 336 24.53 -14.47 13.39
CA VAL A 336 25.02 -15.29 12.28
C VAL A 336 25.68 -14.39 11.24
N HIS A 337 26.95 -14.66 10.96
CA HIS A 337 27.72 -13.87 9.99
C HIS A 337 28.41 -14.78 8.96
N LEU A 338 28.35 -14.33 7.69
CA LEU A 338 28.89 -15.05 6.53
C LEU A 338 30.44 -15.16 6.59
N LEU A 339 31.10 -14.13 7.09
CA LEU A 339 32.56 -14.02 7.10
C LEU A 339 33.15 -14.53 8.41
N PRO A 340 34.46 -14.88 8.44
CA PRO A 340 35.15 -15.33 9.67
C PRO A 340 35.30 -14.19 10.69
N GLU A 341 35.27 -12.94 10.25
CA GLU A 341 35.41 -11.75 11.11
C GLU A 341 34.29 -10.76 10.84
N PHE A 342 33.91 -9.96 11.86
CA PHE A 342 32.96 -8.89 11.71
C PHE A 342 33.51 -7.77 10.82
N THR A 343 32.63 -7.15 10.05
CA THR A 343 32.93 -5.95 9.24
C THR A 343 32.54 -4.66 9.98
N ALA A 344 32.03 -4.78 11.20
CA ALA A 344 31.68 -3.68 12.07
C ALA A 344 32.92 -3.03 12.67
N SER A 345 32.78 -1.79 13.15
CA SER A 345 33.86 -1.09 13.89
C SER A 345 34.22 -1.83 15.19
N GLU A 346 35.48 -1.74 15.60
CA GLU A 346 36.00 -2.43 16.76
C GLU A 346 35.23 -2.07 18.05
N THR A 347 34.77 -0.84 18.16
CA THR A 347 33.93 -0.37 19.28
C THR A 347 32.68 -1.25 19.49
N TYR A 348 31.94 -1.63 18.39
CA TYR A 348 30.81 -2.50 18.52
C TYR A 348 31.20 -3.95 18.81
N VAL A 349 32.30 -4.44 18.21
CA VAL A 349 32.84 -5.78 18.47
C VAL A 349 33.26 -5.96 19.93
N GLU A 350 33.91 -4.98 20.52
CA GLU A 350 34.28 -5.02 21.93
C GLU A 350 33.07 -4.96 22.86
N LYS A 351 32.12 -4.07 22.56
CA LYS A 351 30.89 -3.96 23.34
C LYS A 351 30.10 -5.27 23.33
N LEU A 352 30.00 -5.93 22.18
CA LEU A 352 29.36 -7.21 22.04
C LEU A 352 29.97 -8.30 22.92
N LYS A 353 31.30 -8.36 23.05
CA LYS A 353 32.03 -9.33 23.90
C LYS A 353 31.63 -9.27 25.38
N SER A 354 31.14 -8.11 25.84
CA SER A 354 30.72 -7.92 27.24
C SER A 354 29.31 -8.42 27.54
N ILE A 355 28.51 -8.78 26.51
CA ILE A 355 27.09 -9.12 26.65
C ILE A 355 26.89 -10.64 26.71
N LYS A 356 26.43 -11.13 27.86
CA LYS A 356 26.40 -12.56 28.20
C LYS A 356 25.37 -13.38 27.42
N ASN A 357 24.27 -12.78 26.98
CA ASN A 357 23.18 -13.45 26.25
C ASN A 357 23.32 -13.37 24.73
N ILE A 358 24.49 -12.92 24.22
CA ILE A 358 24.81 -12.97 22.79
C ILE A 358 25.74 -14.17 22.51
N THR A 359 25.43 -14.93 21.46
CA THR A 359 26.28 -15.98 20.92
C THR A 359 26.53 -15.72 19.44
N THR A 360 27.78 -15.82 19.01
CA THR A 360 28.16 -15.57 17.62
C THR A 360 28.39 -16.85 16.82
N PHE A 361 27.90 -16.89 15.61
CA PHE A 361 28.08 -17.95 14.64
C PHE A 361 28.76 -17.36 13.40
N MET A 362 30.08 -17.33 13.44
CA MET A 362 30.93 -16.77 12.38
C MET A 362 31.14 -17.79 11.26
N ASN A 363 31.48 -17.29 10.07
CA ASN A 363 31.78 -18.09 8.89
C ASN A 363 30.66 -19.09 8.55
N LYS A 364 29.40 -18.60 8.61
CA LYS A 364 28.19 -19.40 8.36
C LYS A 364 27.37 -18.79 7.21
N THR A 365 27.06 -19.61 6.23
CA THR A 365 26.11 -19.29 5.17
C THR A 365 24.68 -19.59 5.63
N SER A 366 23.78 -18.60 5.56
CA SER A 366 22.35 -18.81 5.79
C SER A 366 21.75 -19.53 4.57
N LEU A 367 21.03 -20.64 4.77
CA LEU A 367 20.52 -21.48 3.68
C LEU A 367 19.00 -21.41 3.54
N GLU A 368 18.27 -21.34 4.65
CA GLU A 368 16.80 -21.46 4.65
C GLU A 368 16.22 -20.90 5.95
N PHE A 369 15.13 -20.15 5.87
CA PHE A 369 14.28 -19.84 7.00
C PHE A 369 13.22 -20.93 7.14
N VAL A 370 13.29 -21.68 8.23
CA VAL A 370 12.45 -22.86 8.44
C VAL A 370 11.19 -22.49 9.19
N ALA A 371 10.03 -22.87 8.65
CA ALA A 371 8.75 -22.75 9.32
C ALA A 371 8.39 -24.02 10.11
N ASN A 372 7.51 -23.88 11.10
CA ASN A 372 6.85 -25.00 11.76
C ASN A 372 5.58 -25.40 10.98
N ASP A 373 4.88 -26.44 11.46
CA ASP A 373 3.66 -26.97 10.82
C ASP A 373 2.48 -25.95 10.77
N ARG A 374 2.59 -24.83 11.51
CA ARG A 374 1.62 -23.74 11.53
C ARG A 374 2.03 -22.56 10.63
N GLY A 375 3.12 -22.69 9.87
CA GLY A 375 3.65 -21.62 9.02
C GLY A 375 4.39 -20.51 9.77
N LEU A 376 4.70 -20.67 11.06
CA LEU A 376 5.44 -19.68 11.84
C LEU A 376 6.92 -20.01 11.83
N PHE A 377 7.77 -18.99 11.94
CA PHE A 377 9.23 -19.16 12.01
C PHE A 377 9.64 -20.11 13.14
N LYS A 378 10.56 -21.01 12.83
CA LYS A 378 11.09 -22.04 13.77
C LYS A 378 12.59 -21.91 13.96
N GLY A 379 13.30 -21.37 12.97
CA GLY A 379 14.75 -21.25 13.01
C GLY A 379 15.38 -20.99 11.66
N LEU A 380 16.69 -20.77 11.67
CA LEU A 380 17.53 -20.54 10.50
C LEU A 380 18.43 -21.75 10.26
N LYS A 381 18.37 -22.33 9.09
CA LYS A 381 19.30 -23.35 8.64
C LYS A 381 20.57 -22.68 8.13
N VAL A 382 21.71 -23.07 8.69
CA VAL A 382 23.02 -22.53 8.34
C VAL A 382 23.98 -23.63 7.92
N GLU A 383 24.99 -23.29 7.11
CA GLU A 383 26.10 -24.16 6.72
C GLU A 383 27.40 -23.53 7.21
N ASP A 384 28.24 -24.31 7.81
CA ASP A 384 29.63 -23.97 8.11
C ASP A 384 30.44 -23.88 6.81
N ASN A 385 31.08 -22.75 6.55
CA ASN A 385 31.80 -22.56 5.28
C ASN A 385 33.06 -23.40 5.14
N GLU A 386 33.63 -23.88 6.24
CA GLU A 386 34.82 -24.74 6.24
C GLU A 386 34.45 -26.21 6.21
N THR A 387 33.64 -26.65 7.16
CA THR A 387 33.32 -28.10 7.35
C THR A 387 32.18 -28.59 6.46
N LYS A 388 31.38 -27.66 5.90
CA LYS A 388 30.14 -27.91 5.14
C LYS A 388 29.04 -28.58 5.98
N GLU A 389 29.19 -28.64 7.26
CA GLU A 389 28.17 -29.15 8.16
C GLU A 389 26.96 -28.19 8.19
N GLN A 390 25.76 -28.74 8.04
CA GLN A 390 24.51 -28.00 8.09
C GLN A 390 23.85 -28.17 9.45
N LYS A 391 23.33 -27.07 10.01
CA LYS A 391 22.68 -27.07 11.31
C LYS A 391 21.47 -26.13 11.30
N LEU A 392 20.39 -26.56 11.97
CA LEU A 392 19.28 -25.67 12.30
C LEU A 392 19.58 -24.92 13.60
N LEU A 393 19.54 -23.61 13.56
CA LEU A 393 19.59 -22.73 14.73
C LEU A 393 18.14 -22.37 15.11
N PRO A 394 17.58 -22.95 16.19
CA PRO A 394 16.22 -22.64 16.60
C PRO A 394 16.12 -21.26 17.18
N ALA A 395 15.02 -20.56 16.89
CA ALA A 395 14.68 -19.28 17.46
C ALA A 395 13.19 -18.94 17.24
N ASP A 396 12.66 -17.95 17.97
CA ASP A 396 11.30 -17.47 17.81
C ASP A 396 11.16 -16.43 16.70
N GLY A 397 12.27 -15.77 16.32
CA GLY A 397 12.33 -14.81 15.23
C GLY A 397 13.74 -14.54 14.74
N VAL A 398 13.86 -13.90 13.58
CA VAL A 398 15.13 -13.51 12.98
C VAL A 398 15.06 -12.08 12.45
N PHE A 399 16.14 -11.35 12.67
CA PHE A 399 16.34 -9.98 12.20
C PHE A 399 17.49 -9.97 11.19
N VAL A 400 17.22 -9.50 9.96
CA VAL A 400 18.18 -9.51 8.86
C VAL A 400 18.75 -8.11 8.64
N PHE A 401 20.03 -7.91 8.97
CA PHE A 401 20.75 -6.64 8.85
C PHE A 401 21.97 -6.76 7.92
N ILE A 402 21.69 -7.00 6.64
CA ILE A 402 22.70 -7.15 5.57
C ILE A 402 22.75 -5.93 4.63
N GLY A 403 22.11 -4.83 5.04
CA GLY A 403 22.15 -3.54 4.38
C GLY A 403 20.83 -3.10 3.78
N LEU A 404 20.79 -1.82 3.43
CA LEU A 404 19.72 -1.17 2.70
C LEU A 404 20.18 -0.88 1.27
N ILE A 405 19.28 -0.94 0.33
CA ILE A 405 19.48 -0.56 -1.07
C ILE A 405 18.59 0.66 -1.32
N PRO A 406 19.16 1.86 -1.51
CA PRO A 406 18.36 3.04 -1.80
C PRO A 406 17.75 2.94 -3.21
N ASN A 407 16.50 3.41 -3.34
CA ASN A 407 15.79 3.40 -4.61
C ASN A 407 16.15 4.62 -5.47
N THR A 408 17.42 4.77 -5.79
CA THR A 408 18.04 5.98 -6.40
C THR A 408 18.67 5.74 -7.76
N LYS A 409 18.76 4.48 -8.19
CA LYS A 409 19.46 4.11 -9.43
C LYS A 409 19.00 4.93 -10.65
N THR A 410 17.72 5.22 -10.74
CA THR A 410 17.12 6.03 -11.81
C THR A 410 17.66 7.47 -11.85
N PHE A 411 18.19 7.96 -10.73
CA PHE A 411 18.61 9.35 -10.55
C PHE A 411 20.14 9.51 -10.43
N ALA A 412 20.90 8.43 -10.69
CA ALA A 412 22.35 8.41 -10.50
C ALA A 412 23.10 9.44 -11.35
N ASP A 413 22.62 9.69 -12.56
CA ASP A 413 23.20 10.69 -13.48
C ASP A 413 22.64 12.10 -13.25
N PHE A 414 21.67 12.24 -12.33
CA PHE A 414 20.96 13.50 -12.10
C PHE A 414 21.34 14.20 -10.81
N VAL A 415 21.64 13.43 -9.76
CA VAL A 415 22.06 13.93 -8.45
C VAL A 415 23.29 13.15 -7.93
N GLU A 416 24.12 13.78 -7.11
CA GLU A 416 25.30 13.13 -6.55
C GLU A 416 24.89 12.06 -5.51
N LEU A 417 25.41 10.84 -5.72
CA LEU A 417 25.25 9.71 -4.81
C LEU A 417 26.58 9.42 -4.08
N ASN A 418 26.47 8.83 -2.90
CA ASN A 418 27.65 8.26 -2.24
C ASN A 418 27.99 6.86 -2.79
N GLU A 419 29.07 6.25 -2.31
CA GLU A 419 29.53 4.91 -2.74
C GLU A 419 28.50 3.80 -2.54
N ARG A 420 27.53 3.99 -1.64
CA ARG A 420 26.45 3.04 -1.36
C ARG A 420 25.17 3.34 -2.17
N GLY A 421 25.18 4.39 -3.00
CA GLY A 421 24.06 4.80 -3.83
C GLY A 421 23.05 5.73 -3.12
N PHE A 422 23.28 6.20 -1.90
CA PHE A 422 22.41 7.16 -1.22
C PHE A 422 22.67 8.59 -1.72
N ILE A 423 21.59 9.38 -1.83
CA ILE A 423 21.67 10.77 -2.28
C ILE A 423 22.37 11.63 -1.23
N LYS A 424 23.40 12.37 -1.63
CA LYS A 424 24.04 13.37 -0.79
C LYS A 424 23.17 14.60 -0.68
N THR A 425 23.00 15.10 0.56
CA THR A 425 22.20 16.30 0.83
C THR A 425 22.91 17.22 1.80
N SER A 426 22.55 18.50 1.75
CA SER A 426 23.02 19.54 2.66
C SER A 426 21.88 20.46 3.09
N GLY A 427 22.06 21.18 4.20
CA GLY A 427 21.13 22.20 4.69
C GLY A 427 19.67 21.72 4.73
N LEU A 428 18.79 22.37 3.98
CA LEU A 428 17.36 22.07 3.89
C LEU A 428 17.09 20.94 2.89
N ALA A 429 17.70 19.78 3.07
CA ALA A 429 17.55 18.60 2.23
C ALA A 429 17.94 18.80 0.76
N GLN A 430 18.77 19.80 0.44
CA GLN A 430 19.18 20.15 -0.91
C GLN A 430 20.18 19.13 -1.45
N THR A 431 19.99 18.66 -2.67
CA THR A 431 20.92 17.79 -3.41
C THR A 431 22.00 18.60 -4.15
N SER A 432 22.86 17.94 -4.88
CA SER A 432 23.83 18.58 -5.79
C SER A 432 23.18 19.41 -6.91
N GLN A 433 21.93 19.12 -7.26
CA GLN A 433 21.16 19.81 -8.30
C GLN A 433 20.26 20.88 -7.68
N ALA A 434 20.45 22.15 -8.05
CA ALA A 434 19.61 23.26 -7.57
C ALA A 434 18.14 23.05 -7.93
N GLY A 435 17.24 23.24 -6.96
CA GLY A 435 15.80 22.98 -7.10
C GLY A 435 15.39 21.52 -6.90
N VAL A 436 16.37 20.64 -6.58
CA VAL A 436 16.11 19.22 -6.29
C VAL A 436 16.49 18.92 -4.85
N PHE A 437 15.56 18.31 -4.13
CA PHE A 437 15.68 17.95 -2.71
C PHE A 437 15.54 16.45 -2.54
N ALA A 438 16.03 15.91 -1.42
CA ALA A 438 15.81 14.50 -1.07
C ALA A 438 15.44 14.33 0.39
N ALA A 439 14.52 13.41 0.69
CA ALA A 439 14.03 13.15 2.05
C ALA A 439 13.71 11.66 2.25
N GLY A 440 13.89 11.19 3.48
CA GLY A 440 13.67 9.79 3.86
C GLY A 440 14.84 8.88 3.49
N ASP A 441 14.60 7.59 3.52
CA ASP A 441 15.62 6.54 3.50
C ASP A 441 16.47 6.48 2.20
N CYS A 442 16.19 7.29 1.19
CA CYS A 442 16.99 7.36 -0.04
C CYS A 442 18.23 8.27 0.12
N ARG A 443 18.33 9.08 1.17
CA ARG A 443 19.45 10.00 1.37
C ARG A 443 20.50 9.48 2.31
N GLU A 444 21.73 9.98 2.18
CA GLU A 444 22.84 9.69 3.06
C GLU A 444 22.56 10.17 4.49
N GLY A 445 22.87 9.31 5.47
CA GLY A 445 22.68 9.62 6.89
C GLY A 445 21.21 9.60 7.36
N ALA A 446 20.28 9.15 6.52
CA ALA A 446 18.88 8.98 6.93
C ALA A 446 18.75 7.92 8.01
N ILE A 447 17.89 8.18 8.99
CA ILE A 447 17.45 7.20 9.98
C ILE A 447 16.19 6.54 9.43
N ALA A 448 16.23 5.22 9.15
CA ALA A 448 15.12 4.47 8.58
C ALA A 448 13.98 4.29 9.60
N GLN A 449 13.34 5.40 9.98
CA GLN A 449 12.21 5.49 10.88
C GLN A 449 11.14 6.41 10.31
N VAL A 450 9.86 6.06 10.51
CA VAL A 450 8.72 6.88 10.01
C VAL A 450 8.80 8.31 10.57
N ALA A 451 9.06 8.47 11.85
CA ALA A 451 9.17 9.79 12.48
C ALA A 451 10.34 10.64 11.93
N ALA A 452 11.49 10.01 11.62
CA ALA A 452 12.61 10.69 10.97
C ALA A 452 12.25 11.10 9.55
N ALA A 453 11.67 10.19 8.77
CA ALA A 453 11.22 10.46 7.40
C ALA A 453 10.20 11.62 7.32
N THR A 454 9.28 11.72 8.29
CA THR A 454 8.36 12.87 8.38
C THR A 454 9.11 14.18 8.67
N GLY A 455 10.06 14.17 9.61
CA GLY A 455 10.91 15.34 9.90
C GLY A 455 11.70 15.80 8.67
N GLU A 456 12.25 14.86 7.90
CA GLU A 456 12.98 15.17 6.66
C GLU A 456 12.05 15.70 5.55
N GLY A 457 10.81 15.19 5.48
CA GLY A 457 9.79 15.74 4.58
C GLY A 457 9.46 17.21 4.89
N VAL A 458 9.45 17.59 6.18
CA VAL A 458 9.36 19.00 6.58
C VAL A 458 10.56 19.80 6.07
N LEU A 459 11.80 19.30 6.27
CA LEU A 459 13.00 19.99 5.78
C LEU A 459 12.96 20.21 4.27
N ALA A 460 12.55 19.20 3.49
CA ALA A 460 12.42 19.31 2.05
C ALA A 460 11.40 20.37 1.64
N SER A 461 10.25 20.48 2.34
CA SER A 461 9.25 21.53 2.07
C SER A 461 9.79 22.93 2.32
N TYR A 462 10.60 23.12 3.36
CA TYR A 462 11.30 24.40 3.60
C TYR A 462 12.35 24.68 2.54
N GLY A 463 13.01 23.65 2.02
CA GLY A 463 13.89 23.75 0.87
C GLY A 463 13.17 24.26 -0.38
N ILE A 464 12.01 23.67 -0.73
CA ILE A 464 11.12 24.14 -1.80
C ILE A 464 10.79 25.60 -1.61
N LYS A 465 10.33 25.97 -0.41
CA LYS A 465 9.93 27.36 -0.09
C LYS A 465 11.11 28.35 -0.23
N SER A 466 12.31 27.95 0.14
CA SER A 466 13.51 28.79 0.00
C SER A 466 13.93 28.95 -1.46
N TYR A 467 13.70 27.94 -2.28
CA TYR A 467 14.10 27.93 -3.69
C TYR A 467 13.11 28.70 -4.58
N LEU A 468 11.82 28.63 -4.31
CA LEU A 468 10.76 29.23 -5.14
C LEU A 468 10.40 30.68 -4.75
N LYS A 469 10.91 31.19 -3.63
CA LYS A 469 10.75 32.60 -3.19
C LYS A 469 11.96 33.43 -3.55
#